data_f3bccade8a27b60443b2e210ab698c89
#
_entry.id   f3bccade8a27b60443b2e210ab698c89
#
_cell.length_a   1.000
_cell.length_b   1.000
_cell.length_c   1.000
_cell.angle_alpha   90.00
_cell.angle_beta   90.00
_cell.angle_gamma   90.00
#
_symmetry.space_group_name_H-M   'P 1'
#
loop_
_entity.id
_entity.type
_entity.pdbx_description
1 polymer ?
#
loop_
_entity_poly.entity_id
_entity_poly.type
_entity_poly.pdbx_seq_one_letter_code
_entity_poly.pdbx_strand_id
1 'polypeptide(L)'
;MCIRDSHYIDEDWPDIEKAHAAKITLLDKQVGRLIEKLKSSGDIDNTLILFTSDNGPHFDQGGHDLEFFDSNGVLKGGKRDLYEGGIRVPLIAYWRGKIKPGSQSNHIASFQDIMPTFSDLIGYKELLKTDGISFLPTLLSKNQKFHDFLNWEFQLSGWFQ
;
A
#
# COMPACT_ATOMS: atom_id res chain seq x y z
N MET A 1 18.20 13.46 5.81
CA MET A 1 18.78 12.33 6.56
C MET A 1 20.09 11.99 5.90
N CYS A 2 21.19 11.96 6.64
CA CYS A 2 22.50 11.60 6.09
C CYS A 2 22.62 10.07 6.16
N ILE A 3 23.17 9.44 5.10
CA ILE A 3 23.45 7.98 5.09
C ILE A 3 24.32 7.59 6.29
N ARG A 4 25.19 8.52 6.76
CA ARG A 4 26.07 8.32 7.92
C ARG A 4 25.34 7.99 9.22
N ASP A 5 24.06 8.34 9.34
CA ASP A 5 23.24 8.11 10.53
C ASP A 5 22.33 6.87 10.36
N SER A 6 22.53 6.07 9.31
CA SER A 6 21.69 4.91 9.02
C SER A 6 22.28 3.63 9.64
N HIS A 7 21.39 2.67 9.93
CA HIS A 7 21.77 1.32 10.37
C HIS A 7 22.54 0.53 9.30
N TYR A 8 22.63 1.06 8.07
CA TYR A 8 23.18 0.38 6.90
C TYR A 8 24.55 0.95 6.49
N ILE A 9 25.21 1.75 7.36
CA ILE A 9 26.47 2.40 7.00
C ILE A 9 27.58 1.40 6.72
N ASP A 10 27.61 0.30 7.47
CA ASP A 10 28.65 -0.74 7.43
C ASP A 10 28.35 -1.86 6.43
N GLU A 11 27.18 -1.81 5.74
CA GLU A 11 26.85 -2.79 4.71
C GLU A 11 27.72 -2.58 3.46
N ASP A 12 28.11 -3.67 2.81
CA ASP A 12 28.83 -3.62 1.50
C ASP A 12 27.86 -3.44 0.32
N TRP A 13 27.01 -2.41 0.42
CA TRP A 13 26.03 -2.04 -0.58
C TRP A 13 26.39 -0.70 -1.24
N PRO A 14 25.92 -0.45 -2.47
CA PRO A 14 25.99 0.89 -3.06
C PRO A 14 25.31 1.92 -2.17
N ASP A 15 25.85 3.14 -2.10
CA ASP A 15 25.32 4.20 -1.24
C ASP A 15 23.84 4.53 -1.52
N ILE A 16 23.40 4.37 -2.78
CA ILE A 16 22.01 4.59 -3.15
C ILE A 16 21.09 3.55 -2.49
N GLU A 17 21.53 2.30 -2.40
CA GLU A 17 20.76 1.21 -1.78
C GLU A 17 20.72 1.36 -0.26
N LYS A 18 21.83 1.77 0.36
CA LYS A 18 21.85 2.16 1.78
C LYS A 18 20.84 3.27 2.07
N ALA A 19 20.81 4.28 1.19
CA ALA A 19 19.87 5.39 1.32
C ALA A 19 18.41 4.94 1.15
N HIS A 20 18.16 4.01 0.23
CA HIS A 20 16.85 3.41 0.01
C HIS A 20 16.37 2.66 1.26
N ALA A 21 17.17 1.72 1.76
CA ALA A 21 16.88 0.96 2.98
C ALA A 21 16.65 1.89 4.20
N ALA A 22 17.49 2.92 4.34
CA ALA A 22 17.34 3.91 5.42
C ALA A 22 16.03 4.70 5.33
N LYS A 23 15.53 5.02 4.12
CA LYS A 23 14.22 5.66 3.92
C LYS A 23 13.08 4.73 4.34
N ILE A 24 13.15 3.44 3.99
CA ILE A 24 12.15 2.46 4.40
C ILE A 24 12.11 2.34 5.93
N THR A 25 13.27 2.21 6.56
CA THR A 25 13.37 2.16 8.04
C THR A 25 12.81 3.42 8.69
N LEU A 26 13.05 4.59 8.09
CA LEU A 26 12.50 5.85 8.59
C LEU A 26 10.97 5.88 8.44
N LEU A 27 10.43 5.42 7.32
CA LEU A 27 8.97 5.32 7.10
C LEU A 27 8.34 4.41 8.15
N ASP A 28 8.89 3.22 8.38
CA ASP A 28 8.42 2.29 9.40
C ASP A 28 8.39 2.92 10.79
N LYS A 29 9.48 3.61 11.16
CA LYS A 29 9.55 4.36 12.42
C LYS A 29 8.47 5.45 12.54
N GLN A 30 8.15 6.15 11.45
CA GLN A 30 7.07 7.17 11.48
C GLN A 30 5.69 6.52 11.61
N VAL A 31 5.43 5.40 10.93
CA VAL A 31 4.20 4.61 11.11
C VAL A 31 4.07 4.16 12.57
N GLY A 32 5.15 3.63 13.15
CA GLY A 32 5.18 3.27 14.57
C GLY A 32 4.80 4.43 15.49
N ARG A 33 5.34 5.63 15.26
CA ARG A 33 5.01 6.84 16.04
C ARG A 33 3.53 7.23 15.93
N LEU A 34 2.92 7.09 14.75
CA LEU A 34 1.49 7.36 14.56
C LEU A 34 0.64 6.35 15.35
N ILE A 35 0.99 5.06 15.29
CA ILE A 35 0.30 4.02 16.06
C ILE A 35 0.42 4.28 17.57
N GLU A 36 1.60 4.61 18.09
CA GLU A 36 1.77 4.94 19.49
C GLU A 36 0.99 6.20 19.91
N LYS A 37 0.87 7.19 19.01
CA LYS A 37 0.02 8.36 19.27
C LYS A 37 -1.46 7.97 19.39
N LEU A 38 -1.97 7.14 18.48
CA LEU A 38 -3.35 6.63 18.55
C LEU A 38 -3.61 5.82 19.83
N LYS A 39 -2.64 5.00 20.26
CA LYS A 39 -2.73 4.27 21.52
C LYS A 39 -2.79 5.23 22.72
N SER A 40 -1.89 6.21 22.77
CA SER A 40 -1.79 7.15 23.87
C SER A 40 -2.98 8.12 24.00
N SER A 41 -3.65 8.43 22.88
CA SER A 41 -4.89 9.22 22.87
C SER A 41 -6.14 8.39 23.15
N GLY A 42 -6.04 7.05 23.14
CA GLY A 42 -7.20 6.15 23.32
C GLY A 42 -8.01 5.91 22.05
N ASP A 43 -7.58 6.43 20.90
CA ASP A 43 -8.33 6.37 19.63
C ASP A 43 -8.09 5.08 18.84
N ILE A 44 -7.10 4.27 19.22
CA ILE A 44 -6.66 3.08 18.46
C ILE A 44 -7.79 2.08 18.22
N ASP A 45 -8.71 1.93 19.15
CA ASP A 45 -9.82 0.98 19.08
C ASP A 45 -10.95 1.45 18.15
N ASN A 46 -11.00 2.75 17.87
CA ASN A 46 -11.96 3.38 16.95
C ASN A 46 -11.34 3.86 15.65
N THR A 47 -10.15 3.37 15.29
CA THR A 47 -9.42 3.79 14.09
C THR A 47 -9.16 2.59 13.18
N LEU A 48 -9.64 2.67 11.93
CA LEU A 48 -9.20 1.80 10.85
C LEU A 48 -7.91 2.38 10.25
N ILE A 49 -6.84 1.59 10.27
CA ILE A 49 -5.55 1.94 9.65
C ILE A 49 -5.42 1.12 8.37
N LEU A 50 -5.21 1.78 7.25
CA LEU A 50 -4.85 1.16 5.98
C LEU A 50 -3.43 1.63 5.60
N PHE A 51 -2.55 0.68 5.33
CA PHE A 51 -1.20 0.94 4.83
C PHE A 51 -1.02 0.27 3.48
N THR A 52 -0.68 1.05 2.48
CA THR A 52 -0.51 0.59 1.09
C THR A 52 0.46 1.50 0.34
N SER A 53 0.75 1.18 -0.92
CA SER A 53 1.48 2.03 -1.86
C SER A 53 0.56 2.50 -2.98
N ASP A 54 0.89 3.62 -3.61
CA ASP A 54 0.16 4.16 -4.76
C ASP A 54 0.52 3.45 -6.07
N ASN A 55 1.69 2.83 -6.14
CA ASN A 55 2.19 2.07 -7.28
C ASN A 55 3.26 1.07 -6.84
N GLY A 56 3.68 0.21 -7.77
CA GLY A 56 4.79 -0.70 -7.59
C GLY A 56 6.14 -0.01 -7.39
N PRO A 57 7.21 -0.76 -7.15
CA PRO A 57 8.52 -0.22 -6.84
C PRO A 57 9.06 0.63 -7.99
N HIS A 58 9.79 1.70 -7.62
CA HIS A 58 10.37 2.63 -8.58
C HIS A 58 11.74 2.14 -9.03
N PHE A 59 11.99 2.22 -10.34
CA PHE A 59 13.27 1.95 -10.96
C PHE A 59 13.69 3.12 -11.87
N ASP A 60 14.95 3.20 -12.28
CA ASP A 60 15.59 4.14 -13.21
C ASP A 60 15.83 5.58 -12.71
N GLN A 61 14.86 6.26 -12.15
CA GLN A 61 15.04 7.65 -11.74
C GLN A 61 15.46 7.73 -10.28
N GLY A 62 16.74 7.96 -10.04
CA GLY A 62 17.32 8.05 -8.70
C GLY A 62 18.38 6.99 -8.43
N GLY A 63 18.65 6.11 -9.42
CA GLY A 63 19.76 5.16 -9.40
C GLY A 63 19.57 3.95 -8.49
N HIS A 64 18.39 3.77 -7.89
CA HIS A 64 18.06 2.55 -7.14
C HIS A 64 17.86 1.40 -8.14
N ASP A 65 18.50 0.26 -7.84
CA ASP A 65 18.32 -0.97 -8.61
C ASP A 65 17.16 -1.79 -8.02
N LEU A 66 16.12 -2.01 -8.83
CA LEU A 66 14.94 -2.77 -8.45
C LEU A 66 15.28 -4.22 -8.06
N GLU A 67 16.27 -4.81 -8.75
CA GLU A 67 16.69 -6.20 -8.55
C GLU A 67 17.54 -6.37 -7.30
N PHE A 68 18.16 -5.29 -6.81
CA PHE A 68 19.05 -5.36 -5.63
C PHE A 68 18.35 -5.91 -4.39
N PHE A 69 17.11 -5.49 -4.14
CA PHE A 69 16.27 -5.99 -3.04
C PHE A 69 15.14 -6.90 -3.50
N ASP A 70 15.10 -7.30 -4.78
CA ASP A 70 13.98 -8.06 -5.36
C ASP A 70 12.61 -7.44 -5.00
N SER A 71 12.51 -6.12 -5.20
CA SER A 71 11.44 -5.29 -4.63
C SER A 71 10.03 -5.61 -5.14
N ASN A 72 9.91 -6.23 -6.30
CA ASN A 72 8.65 -6.69 -6.91
C ASN A 72 8.53 -8.23 -6.91
N GLY A 73 9.54 -8.96 -6.43
CA GLY A 73 9.57 -10.41 -6.40
C GLY A 73 9.32 -11.01 -7.79
N VAL A 74 8.43 -11.97 -7.87
CA VAL A 74 8.07 -12.64 -9.14
C VAL A 74 7.21 -11.80 -10.10
N LEU A 75 6.80 -10.59 -9.70
CA LEU A 75 5.91 -9.75 -10.50
C LEU A 75 6.71 -8.96 -11.53
N LYS A 76 6.28 -9.02 -12.79
CA LYS A 76 6.90 -8.29 -13.89
C LYS A 76 6.60 -6.79 -13.79
N GLY A 77 7.62 -5.96 -14.09
CA GLY A 77 7.50 -4.51 -14.18
C GLY A 77 7.56 -3.80 -12.83
N GLY A 78 7.46 -2.49 -12.86
CA GLY A 78 7.51 -1.62 -11.69
C GLY A 78 6.68 -0.36 -11.92
N LYS A 79 6.97 0.72 -11.20
CA LYS A 79 6.26 2.00 -11.32
C LYS A 79 6.16 2.45 -12.78
N ARG A 80 4.94 2.81 -13.23
CA ARG A 80 4.53 3.22 -14.58
C ARG A 80 4.24 2.07 -15.54
N ASP A 81 4.58 0.83 -15.19
CA ASP A 81 4.16 -0.31 -16.00
C ASP A 81 2.73 -0.73 -15.62
N LEU A 82 1.98 -1.22 -16.62
CA LEU A 82 0.67 -1.84 -16.42
C LEU A 82 0.76 -3.36 -16.16
N TYR A 83 1.97 -3.88 -15.97
CA TYR A 83 2.18 -5.23 -15.46
C TYR A 83 1.93 -5.29 -13.95
N GLU A 84 1.73 -6.49 -13.43
CA GLU A 84 1.45 -6.75 -12.00
C GLU A 84 2.46 -6.07 -11.06
N GLY A 85 3.76 -6.02 -11.42
CA GLY A 85 4.77 -5.35 -10.61
C GLY A 85 4.59 -3.83 -10.49
N GLY A 86 3.87 -3.21 -11.43
CA GLY A 86 3.58 -1.77 -11.41
C GLY A 86 2.27 -1.41 -10.71
N ILE A 87 1.26 -2.29 -10.77
CA ILE A 87 -0.10 -2.00 -10.29
C ILE A 87 -0.51 -2.81 -9.06
N ARG A 88 0.07 -3.99 -8.83
CA ARG A 88 -0.24 -4.83 -7.68
C ARG A 88 0.62 -4.45 -6.48
N VAL A 89 0.01 -3.81 -5.52
CA VAL A 89 0.65 -3.31 -4.31
C VAL A 89 0.10 -3.99 -3.07
N PRO A 90 0.89 -4.12 -1.99
CA PRO A 90 0.38 -4.66 -0.74
C PRO A 90 -0.64 -3.71 -0.11
N LEU A 91 -1.65 -4.29 0.56
CA LEU A 91 -2.57 -3.58 1.43
C LEU A 91 -2.58 -4.25 2.80
N ILE A 92 -2.22 -3.52 3.83
CA ILE A 92 -2.30 -3.95 5.23
C ILE A 92 -3.42 -3.16 5.89
N ALA A 93 -4.35 -3.88 6.53
CA ALA A 93 -5.45 -3.28 7.25
C ALA A 93 -5.39 -3.68 8.73
N TYR A 94 -5.52 -2.70 9.61
CA TYR A 94 -5.58 -2.90 11.06
C TYR A 94 -6.79 -2.16 11.65
N TRP A 95 -7.60 -2.89 12.40
CA TRP A 95 -8.66 -2.32 13.20
C TRP A 95 -8.87 -3.21 14.42
N ARG A 96 -8.46 -2.71 15.58
CA ARG A 96 -8.46 -3.49 16.83
C ARG A 96 -9.85 -3.99 17.17
N GLY A 97 -9.95 -5.29 17.43
CA GLY A 97 -11.22 -5.94 17.79
C GLY A 97 -12.24 -6.10 16.65
N LYS A 98 -11.95 -5.64 15.44
CA LYS A 98 -12.82 -5.74 14.26
C LYS A 98 -12.21 -6.62 13.17
N ILE A 99 -10.94 -6.41 12.84
CA ILE A 99 -10.21 -7.24 11.87
C ILE A 99 -9.49 -8.34 12.66
N LYS A 100 -9.65 -9.60 12.23
CA LYS A 100 -9.00 -10.75 12.86
C LYS A 100 -7.48 -10.65 12.66
N PRO A 101 -6.67 -10.66 13.71
CA PRO A 101 -5.21 -10.66 13.59
C PRO A 101 -4.69 -11.81 12.74
N GLY A 102 -3.71 -11.54 11.87
CA GLY A 102 -3.09 -12.53 10.98
C GLY A 102 -4.00 -13.06 9.87
N SER A 103 -5.20 -12.49 9.68
CA SER A 103 -6.05 -12.87 8.53
C SER A 103 -5.41 -12.40 7.21
N GLN A 104 -5.61 -13.20 6.17
CA GLN A 104 -5.18 -12.90 4.81
C GLN A 104 -6.35 -13.04 3.85
N SER A 105 -6.35 -12.30 2.76
CA SER A 105 -7.36 -12.35 1.71
C SER A 105 -6.72 -12.22 0.33
N ASN A 106 -7.25 -12.98 -0.62
CA ASN A 106 -6.92 -12.87 -2.05
C ASN A 106 -7.91 -11.95 -2.79
N HIS A 107 -8.73 -11.19 -2.06
CA HIS A 107 -9.63 -10.22 -2.69
C HIS A 107 -8.82 -9.15 -3.42
N ILE A 108 -9.16 -8.91 -4.68
CA ILE A 108 -8.56 -7.86 -5.50
C ILE A 108 -9.40 -6.60 -5.33
N ALA A 109 -8.77 -5.54 -4.86
CA ALA A 109 -9.36 -4.22 -4.71
C ALA A 109 -8.50 -3.17 -5.42
N SER A 110 -9.08 -2.04 -5.74
CA SER A 110 -8.36 -0.89 -6.30
C SER A 110 -8.63 0.39 -5.49
N PHE A 111 -7.92 1.48 -5.78
CA PHE A 111 -8.11 2.75 -5.05
C PHE A 111 -9.52 3.32 -5.20
N GLN A 112 -10.22 3.05 -6.29
CA GLN A 112 -11.62 3.43 -6.47
C GLN A 112 -12.56 2.81 -5.44
N ASP A 113 -12.15 1.72 -4.79
CA ASP A 113 -12.93 0.98 -3.78
C ASP A 113 -12.83 1.63 -2.39
N ILE A 114 -11.87 2.51 -2.17
CA ILE A 114 -11.65 3.16 -0.87
C ILE A 114 -12.85 4.05 -0.49
N MET A 115 -13.35 4.85 -1.43
CA MET A 115 -14.49 5.73 -1.17
C MET A 115 -15.75 4.95 -0.75
N PRO A 116 -16.24 3.95 -1.52
CA PRO A 116 -17.39 3.15 -1.09
C PRO A 116 -17.11 2.35 0.19
N THR A 117 -15.87 1.94 0.46
CA THR A 117 -15.52 1.25 1.71
C THR A 117 -15.69 2.17 2.91
N PHE A 118 -15.22 3.42 2.82
CA PHE A 118 -15.42 4.40 3.91
C PHE A 118 -16.87 4.81 4.06
N SER A 119 -17.62 4.92 2.96
CA SER A 119 -19.06 5.18 2.98
C SER A 119 -19.82 4.10 3.76
N ASP A 120 -19.54 2.83 3.47
CA ASP A 120 -20.10 1.69 4.21
C ASP A 120 -19.69 1.71 5.69
N LEU A 121 -18.43 2.05 5.97
CA LEU A 121 -17.88 2.09 7.31
C LEU A 121 -18.65 3.06 8.22
N ILE A 122 -18.97 4.26 7.67
CA ILE A 122 -19.70 5.30 8.42
C ILE A 122 -21.22 5.18 8.31
N GLY A 123 -21.73 4.17 7.57
CA GLY A 123 -23.16 3.95 7.37
C GLY A 123 -23.84 4.98 6.47
N TYR A 124 -23.08 5.62 5.58
CA TYR A 124 -23.61 6.55 4.58
C TYR A 124 -24.38 5.78 3.51
N LYS A 125 -25.67 6.07 3.36
CA LYS A 125 -26.59 5.28 2.52
C LYS A 125 -26.97 5.94 1.20
N GLU A 126 -26.49 7.14 0.91
CA GLU A 126 -26.76 7.75 -0.37
C GLU A 126 -26.04 7.00 -1.49
N LEU A 127 -26.68 6.96 -2.65
CA LEU A 127 -26.11 6.26 -3.80
C LEU A 127 -24.86 6.98 -4.30
N LEU A 128 -23.69 6.42 -4.03
CA LEU A 128 -22.46 6.92 -4.62
C LEU A 128 -22.39 6.50 -6.09
N LYS A 129 -22.26 7.45 -6.97
CA LYS A 129 -21.93 7.19 -8.39
C LYS A 129 -20.43 6.94 -8.47
N THR A 130 -20.03 5.68 -8.34
CA THR A 130 -18.63 5.24 -8.37
C THR A 130 -18.54 3.85 -8.99
N ASP A 131 -17.45 3.59 -9.69
CA ASP A 131 -17.13 2.25 -10.21
C ASP A 131 -16.54 1.34 -9.13
N GLY A 132 -16.25 1.88 -7.94
CA GLY A 132 -15.68 1.14 -6.83
C GLY A 132 -16.70 0.25 -6.12
N ILE A 133 -16.22 -0.83 -5.55
CA ILE A 133 -16.96 -1.77 -4.71
C ILE A 133 -16.35 -1.77 -3.32
N SER A 134 -17.17 -1.54 -2.29
CA SER A 134 -16.70 -1.60 -0.91
C SER A 134 -16.06 -2.96 -0.59
N PHE A 135 -14.84 -2.94 -0.05
CA PHE A 135 -14.17 -4.13 0.49
C PHE A 135 -14.28 -4.25 2.02
N LEU A 136 -15.12 -3.44 2.65
CA LEU A 136 -15.41 -3.58 4.08
C LEU A 136 -15.84 -4.99 4.48
N PRO A 137 -16.66 -5.72 3.69
CA PRO A 137 -16.99 -7.11 3.99
C PRO A 137 -15.75 -8.01 4.08
N THR A 138 -14.77 -7.85 3.20
CA THR A 138 -13.48 -8.59 3.25
C THR A 138 -12.75 -8.31 4.57
N LEU A 139 -12.64 -7.05 4.97
CA LEU A 139 -12.00 -6.65 6.23
C LEU A 139 -12.67 -7.29 7.45
N LEU A 140 -13.97 -7.50 7.39
CA LEU A 140 -14.78 -8.07 8.47
C LEU A 140 -15.02 -9.58 8.30
N SER A 141 -14.31 -10.26 7.40
CA SER A 141 -14.45 -11.70 7.12
C SER A 141 -15.87 -12.11 6.74
N LYS A 142 -16.55 -11.29 5.94
CA LYS A 142 -17.91 -11.51 5.42
C LYS A 142 -17.88 -11.77 3.92
N ASN A 143 -19.04 -12.18 3.35
CA ASN A 143 -19.19 -12.36 1.92
C ASN A 143 -18.91 -11.06 1.16
N GLN A 144 -18.01 -11.13 0.19
CA GLN A 144 -17.50 -10.00 -0.60
C GLN A 144 -18.01 -10.08 -2.04
N LYS A 145 -18.48 -8.94 -2.54
CA LYS A 145 -18.74 -8.74 -3.97
C LYS A 145 -17.41 -8.47 -4.68
N PHE A 146 -17.22 -9.06 -5.85
CA PHE A 146 -16.01 -8.89 -6.65
C PHE A 146 -16.27 -7.97 -7.85
N HIS A 147 -15.21 -7.35 -8.34
CA HIS A 147 -15.20 -6.76 -9.67
C HIS A 147 -15.18 -7.87 -10.72
N ASP A 148 -15.97 -7.71 -11.79
CA ASP A 148 -15.88 -8.60 -12.96
C ASP A 148 -14.56 -8.36 -13.70
N PHE A 149 -14.11 -7.12 -13.75
CA PHE A 149 -12.80 -6.71 -14.27
C PHE A 149 -12.38 -5.37 -13.65
N LEU A 150 -11.11 -5.07 -13.71
CA LEU A 150 -10.53 -3.78 -13.41
C LEU A 150 -9.77 -3.31 -14.64
N ASN A 151 -9.83 -2.01 -14.94
CA ASN A 151 -9.15 -1.42 -16.09
C ASN A 151 -8.19 -0.33 -15.63
N TRP A 152 -6.97 -0.36 -16.15
CA TRP A 152 -5.96 0.66 -15.95
C TRP A 152 -5.45 1.15 -17.27
N GLU A 153 -5.27 2.46 -17.35
CA GLU A 153 -4.65 3.14 -18.46
C GLU A 153 -3.56 4.06 -17.93
N PHE A 154 -2.43 4.11 -18.62
CA PHE A 154 -1.36 5.01 -18.28
C PHE A 154 -0.79 5.65 -19.54
N GLN A 155 -0.81 6.98 -19.59
CA GLN A 155 -0.25 7.73 -20.71
C GLN A 155 1.12 8.27 -20.33
N LEU A 156 2.13 7.92 -21.10
CA LEU A 156 3.49 8.44 -20.97
C LEU A 156 3.88 9.17 -22.26
N SER A 157 4.10 10.47 -22.19
CA SER A 157 4.66 11.28 -23.30
C SER A 157 3.98 11.05 -24.67
N GLY A 158 2.66 10.89 -24.68
CA GLY A 158 1.87 10.68 -25.90
C GLY A 158 1.68 9.22 -26.31
N TRP A 159 2.22 8.27 -25.57
CA TRP A 159 2.00 6.83 -25.78
C TRP A 159 1.04 6.29 -24.72
N PHE A 160 0.13 5.42 -25.15
CA PHE A 160 -0.74 4.65 -24.26
C PHE A 160 -0.17 3.25 -24.05
N GLN A 161 -0.27 2.75 -22.85
CA GLN A 161 -0.05 1.35 -22.49
C GLN A 161 -1.34 0.70 -22.01
#